data_19bf720397b90c048ce488fbad228ddd
#
_entry.id   19bf720397b90c048ce488fbad228ddd
#
_cell.length_a   1.000
_cell.length_b   1.000
_cell.length_c   1.000
_cell.angle_alpha   90.00
_cell.angle_beta   90.00
_cell.angle_gamma   90.00
#
_symmetry.space_group_name_H-M   'P 1'
#
loop_
_entity.id
_entity.type
_entity.pdbx_description
1 polymer ?
#
loop_
_entity_poly.entity_id
_entity_poly.type
_entity_poly.pdbx_seq_one_letter_code
_entity_poly.pdbx_strand_id
1 'polypeptide(L)'
;MRILIDTHYVLWSALNSSRMEPWAKALIADLHNEILVSAASVYEISLKVRYGKLPEAVEFESDLILNLENRLGFNLLPLDAESMMRAARFADIHADPFDRMIAAQAVQYNLPILSTDVRLNAFGVRRLKKPN
;
A
#
# COMPACT_ATOMS: atom_id res chain seq x y z
N MET A 1 1.04 -14.34 -7.83
CA MET A 1 -0.15 -13.60 -7.36
C MET A 1 0.12 -12.11 -7.46
N ARG A 2 -0.87 -11.32 -7.80
CA ARG A 2 -0.77 -9.85 -7.79
C ARG A 2 -1.30 -9.34 -6.45
N ILE A 3 -0.51 -8.56 -5.73
CA ILE A 3 -0.82 -8.14 -4.36
C ILE A 3 -0.67 -6.63 -4.23
N LEU A 4 -1.71 -5.96 -3.78
CA LEU A 4 -1.65 -4.52 -3.46
C LEU A 4 -1.23 -4.39 -1.99
N ILE A 5 -0.15 -3.65 -1.73
CA ILE A 5 0.32 -3.42 -0.36
C ILE A 5 -0.02 -2.01 0.08
N ASP A 6 -0.33 -1.84 1.37
CA ASP A 6 -0.64 -0.52 1.92
C ASP A 6 0.63 0.28 2.17
N THR A 7 0.47 1.55 2.53
CA THR A 7 1.58 2.47 2.73
C THR A 7 2.54 2.02 3.82
N HIS A 8 2.06 1.40 4.90
CA HIS A 8 2.93 0.90 5.96
C HIS A 8 3.88 -0.18 5.45
N TYR A 9 3.37 -1.13 4.66
CA TYR A 9 4.21 -2.17 4.09
C TYR A 9 5.20 -1.63 3.06
N VAL A 10 4.84 -0.58 2.32
CA VAL A 10 5.78 0.12 1.45
C VAL A 10 6.95 0.68 2.27
N LEU A 11 6.64 1.41 3.33
CA LEU A 11 7.66 2.03 4.19
C LEU A 11 8.50 0.99 4.92
N TRP A 12 7.88 -0.05 5.44
CA TRP A 12 8.61 -1.13 6.11
C TRP A 12 9.55 -1.87 5.16
N SER A 13 9.14 -2.06 3.92
CA SER A 13 10.00 -2.66 2.89
C SER A 13 11.20 -1.75 2.58
N ALA A 14 10.94 -0.46 2.40
CA ALA A 14 11.98 0.52 2.07
C ALA A 14 13.02 0.68 3.17
N LEU A 15 12.57 0.66 4.43
CA LEU A 15 13.41 0.90 5.60
C LEU A 15 13.88 -0.39 6.27
N ASN A 16 13.56 -1.54 5.70
CA ASN A 16 13.88 -2.86 6.27
C ASN A 16 13.46 -2.96 7.74
N SER A 17 12.22 -2.56 8.03
CA SER A 17 11.71 -2.46 9.39
C SER A 17 11.44 -3.81 10.02
N SER A 18 11.80 -3.96 11.30
CA SER A 18 11.47 -5.15 12.10
C SER A 18 9.97 -5.26 12.43
N ARG A 19 9.18 -4.22 12.14
CA ARG A 19 7.71 -4.27 12.29
C ARG A 19 7.04 -5.18 11.28
N MET A 20 7.69 -5.41 10.14
CA MET A 20 7.14 -6.29 9.12
C MET A 20 7.28 -7.76 9.55
N GLU A 21 6.16 -8.46 9.64
CA GLU A 21 6.14 -9.86 10.03
C GLU A 21 6.92 -10.72 9.02
N PRO A 22 7.61 -11.79 9.49
CA PRO A 22 8.40 -12.64 8.57
C PRO A 22 7.61 -13.23 7.42
N TRP A 23 6.34 -13.61 7.63
CA TRP A 23 5.50 -14.17 6.56
C TRP A 23 5.18 -13.13 5.48
N ALA A 24 4.94 -11.88 5.88
CA ALA A 24 4.69 -10.80 4.94
C ALA A 24 5.95 -10.44 4.16
N LYS A 25 7.10 -10.43 4.82
CA LYS A 25 8.39 -10.19 4.17
C LYS A 25 8.68 -11.27 3.12
N ALA A 26 8.42 -12.53 3.44
CA ALA A 26 8.59 -13.64 2.50
C ALA A 26 7.64 -13.50 1.29
N LEU A 27 6.40 -13.08 1.53
CA LEU A 27 5.40 -12.87 0.49
C LEU A 27 5.85 -11.77 -0.50
N ILE A 28 6.35 -10.66 0.02
CA ILE A 28 6.83 -9.54 -0.79
C ILE A 28 8.11 -9.92 -1.56
N ALA A 29 8.98 -10.71 -0.96
CA ALA A 29 10.23 -11.13 -1.58
C ALA A 29 10.07 -12.24 -2.63
N ASP A 30 8.94 -12.92 -2.65
CA ASP A 30 8.68 -14.02 -3.58
C ASP A 30 8.53 -13.46 -5.01
N LEU A 31 9.44 -13.86 -5.89
CA LEU A 31 9.48 -13.39 -7.29
C LEU A 31 8.28 -13.87 -8.12
N HIS A 32 7.53 -14.85 -7.65
CA HIS A 32 6.28 -15.26 -8.30
C HIS A 32 5.13 -14.29 -8.02
N ASN A 33 5.30 -13.39 -7.07
CA ASN A 33 4.32 -12.37 -6.73
C ASN A 33 4.66 -11.05 -7.41
N GLU A 34 3.66 -10.38 -7.97
CA GLU A 34 3.75 -9.00 -8.43
C GLU A 34 3.23 -8.10 -7.32
N ILE A 35 4.08 -7.23 -6.81
CA ILE A 35 3.72 -6.32 -5.73
C ILE A 35 3.33 -4.97 -6.32
N LEU A 36 2.13 -4.52 -6.02
CA LEU A 36 1.58 -3.26 -6.50
C LEU A 36 1.53 -2.23 -5.39
N VAL A 37 1.89 -1.00 -5.74
CA VAL A 37 1.85 0.16 -4.85
C VAL A 37 0.91 1.20 -5.46
N SER A 38 -0.08 1.62 -4.69
CA SER A 38 -1.03 2.65 -5.13
C SER A 38 -0.34 4.00 -5.31
N ALA A 39 -0.76 4.74 -6.33
CA ALA A 39 -0.39 6.16 -6.45
C ALA A 39 -0.83 6.97 -5.22
N ALA A 40 -1.85 6.53 -4.49
CA ALA A 40 -2.24 7.13 -3.21
C ALA A 40 -1.12 7.04 -2.17
N SER A 41 -0.40 5.93 -2.12
CA SER A 41 0.76 5.77 -1.22
C SER A 41 1.90 6.70 -1.60
N VAL A 42 2.13 6.91 -2.90
CA VAL A 42 3.14 7.85 -3.40
C VAL A 42 2.84 9.25 -2.86
N TYR A 43 1.59 9.70 -3.01
CA TYR A 43 1.17 11.01 -2.52
C TYR A 43 1.27 11.09 -0.99
N GLU A 44 0.80 10.09 -0.29
CA GLU A 44 0.84 10.06 1.19
C GLU A 44 2.27 10.18 1.72
N ILE A 45 3.19 9.39 1.17
CA ILE A 45 4.61 9.41 1.61
C ILE A 45 5.23 10.77 1.34
N SER A 46 5.08 11.32 0.13
CA SER A 46 5.63 12.62 -0.23
C SER A 46 5.05 13.74 0.63
N LEU A 47 3.75 13.69 0.91
CA LEU A 47 3.08 14.69 1.75
C LEU A 47 3.60 14.65 3.20
N LYS A 48 3.72 13.45 3.76
CA LYS A 48 4.20 13.27 5.14
C LYS A 48 5.67 13.65 5.30
N VAL A 49 6.50 13.36 4.30
CA VAL A 49 7.90 13.82 4.30
C VAL A 49 7.95 15.34 4.28
N ARG A 50 7.17 15.97 3.41
CA ARG A 50 7.11 17.43 3.30
C ARG A 50 6.77 18.09 4.64
N TYR A 51 5.86 17.52 5.41
CA TYR A 51 5.42 18.06 6.69
C TYR A 51 6.25 17.58 7.89
N GLY A 52 7.39 16.93 7.64
CA GLY A 52 8.29 16.48 8.70
C GLY A 52 7.78 15.31 9.54
N LYS A 53 6.78 14.58 9.04
CA LYS A 53 6.16 13.47 9.77
C LYS A 53 6.86 12.13 9.54
N LEU A 54 7.74 12.04 8.53
CA LEU A 54 8.51 10.85 8.18
C LEU A 54 9.98 11.20 7.97
N PRO A 55 10.70 11.67 9.02
CA PRO A 55 12.11 12.04 8.87
C PRO A 55 12.98 10.88 8.42
N GLU A 56 12.63 9.65 8.80
CA GLU A 56 13.36 8.43 8.42
C GLU A 56 13.22 8.07 6.93
N ALA A 57 12.24 8.66 6.23
CA ALA A 57 11.96 8.35 4.83
C ALA A 57 12.41 9.44 3.85
N VAL A 58 13.13 10.47 4.31
CA VAL A 58 13.53 11.62 3.48
C VAL A 58 14.37 11.17 2.27
N GLU A 59 15.36 10.31 2.48
CA GLU A 59 16.21 9.83 1.39
C GLU A 59 15.45 8.92 0.43
N PHE A 60 14.60 8.06 0.95
CA PHE A 60 13.75 7.19 0.14
C PHE A 60 12.81 8.02 -0.75
N GLU A 61 12.20 9.05 -0.20
CA GLU A 61 11.24 9.89 -0.92
C GLU A 61 11.92 10.75 -1.98
N SER A 62 13.18 11.14 -1.82
CA SER A 62 13.90 12.01 -2.78
C SER A 62 13.93 11.42 -4.20
N ASP A 63 13.99 10.09 -4.32
CA ASP A 63 13.92 9.35 -5.58
C ASP A 63 12.82 8.28 -5.51
N LEU A 64 11.64 8.67 -5.04
CA LEU A 64 10.60 7.73 -4.62
C LEU A 64 10.20 6.74 -5.72
N ILE A 65 9.88 7.21 -6.91
CA ILE A 65 9.43 6.34 -8.00
C ILE A 65 10.54 5.39 -8.42
N LEU A 66 11.76 5.90 -8.57
CA LEU A 66 12.93 5.08 -8.91
C LEU A 66 13.18 4.00 -7.84
N ASN A 67 13.09 4.37 -6.57
CA ASN A 67 13.25 3.44 -5.46
C ASN A 67 12.16 2.36 -5.43
N LEU A 68 10.92 2.73 -5.67
CA LEU A 68 9.81 1.77 -5.71
C LEU A 68 9.98 0.78 -6.86
N GLU A 69 10.23 1.28 -8.07
CA GLU A 69 10.26 0.45 -9.28
C GLU A 69 11.57 -0.32 -9.44
N ASN A 70 12.72 0.34 -9.28
CA ASN A 70 14.01 -0.28 -9.59
C ASN A 70 14.67 -0.93 -8.39
N ARG A 71 14.65 -0.28 -7.21
CA ARG A 71 15.28 -0.82 -6.02
C ARG A 71 14.44 -1.91 -5.37
N LEU A 72 13.12 -1.70 -5.24
CA LEU A 72 12.20 -2.64 -4.59
C LEU A 72 11.49 -3.56 -5.57
N GLY A 73 11.48 -3.24 -6.86
CA GLY A 73 10.82 -4.05 -7.87
C GLY A 73 9.30 -4.04 -7.80
N PHE A 74 8.71 -2.97 -7.25
CA PHE A 74 7.27 -2.82 -7.15
C PHE A 74 6.70 -2.15 -8.41
N ASN A 75 5.46 -2.46 -8.73
CA ASN A 75 4.73 -1.82 -9.82
C ASN A 75 3.74 -0.79 -9.28
N LEU A 76 3.69 0.37 -9.92
CA LEU A 76 2.76 1.42 -9.51
C LEU A 76 1.38 1.17 -10.09
N LEU A 77 0.35 1.39 -9.29
CA LEU A 77 -1.05 1.29 -9.69
C LEU A 77 -1.67 2.70 -9.71
N PRO A 78 -1.95 3.25 -10.90
CA PRO A 78 -2.52 4.58 -11.01
C PRO A 78 -3.92 4.66 -10.38
N LEU A 79 -4.28 5.86 -9.89
CA LEU A 79 -5.63 6.14 -9.41
C LEU A 79 -6.53 6.51 -10.59
N ASP A 80 -7.62 5.79 -10.77
CA ASP A 80 -8.61 6.11 -11.79
C ASP A 80 -9.89 6.72 -11.19
N ALA A 81 -10.73 7.28 -12.05
CA ALA A 81 -11.94 7.96 -11.62
C ALA A 81 -12.94 7.03 -10.94
N GLU A 82 -13.10 5.80 -11.44
CA GLU A 82 -14.01 4.82 -10.85
C GLU A 82 -13.59 4.44 -9.43
N SER A 83 -12.31 4.18 -9.22
CA SER A 83 -11.79 3.86 -7.88
C SER A 83 -11.98 5.04 -6.93
N MET A 84 -11.82 6.27 -7.40
CA MET A 84 -12.02 7.47 -6.59
C MET A 84 -13.48 7.63 -6.17
N MET A 85 -14.40 7.43 -7.10
CA MET A 85 -15.83 7.44 -6.80
C MET A 85 -16.19 6.35 -5.78
N ARG A 86 -15.68 5.15 -5.95
CA ARG A 86 -15.89 4.02 -5.03
C ARG A 86 -15.37 4.36 -3.63
N ALA A 87 -14.17 4.92 -3.54
CA ALA A 87 -13.56 5.32 -2.27
C ALA A 87 -14.44 6.33 -1.52
N ALA A 88 -14.97 7.32 -2.24
CA ALA A 88 -15.85 8.33 -1.66
C ALA A 88 -17.18 7.74 -1.16
N ARG A 89 -17.66 6.68 -1.80
CA ARG A 89 -18.95 6.05 -1.49
C ARG A 89 -18.89 4.97 -0.42
N PHE A 90 -17.73 4.56 0.02
CA PHE A 90 -17.62 3.63 1.15
C PHE A 90 -18.26 4.23 2.41
N ALA A 91 -18.88 3.38 3.24
CA ALA A 91 -19.43 3.79 4.52
C ALA A 91 -18.35 4.42 5.41
N ASP A 92 -18.77 5.25 6.38
CA ASP A 92 -17.88 5.99 7.28
C ASP A 92 -17.33 5.11 8.42
N ILE A 93 -16.78 3.95 8.05
CA ILE A 93 -16.16 3.02 9.00
C ILE A 93 -14.69 3.37 9.22
N HIS A 94 -14.06 3.97 8.21
CA HIS A 94 -12.65 4.35 8.20
C HIS A 94 -12.53 5.68 7.45
N ALA A 95 -12.00 6.71 8.13
CA ALA A 95 -11.99 8.07 7.61
C ALA A 95 -10.72 8.41 6.81
N ASP A 96 -9.63 7.62 6.94
CA ASP A 96 -8.38 7.92 6.24
C ASP A 96 -8.58 7.85 4.73
N PRO A 97 -8.43 8.98 3.99
CA PRO A 97 -8.69 9.00 2.56
C PRO A 97 -7.73 8.12 1.76
N PHE A 98 -6.48 7.99 2.18
CA PHE A 98 -5.50 7.15 1.48
C PHE A 98 -5.87 5.68 1.58
N ASP A 99 -6.23 5.21 2.77
CA ASP A 99 -6.65 3.83 2.99
C ASP A 99 -7.95 3.51 2.23
N ARG A 100 -8.89 4.47 2.18
CA ARG A 100 -10.12 4.33 1.39
C ARG A 100 -9.82 4.18 -0.10
N MET A 101 -8.89 4.96 -0.64
CA MET A 101 -8.47 4.88 -2.05
C MET A 101 -7.81 3.54 -2.37
N ILE A 102 -6.92 3.08 -1.49
CA ILE A 102 -6.23 1.80 -1.67
C ILE A 102 -7.25 0.64 -1.62
N ALA A 103 -8.17 0.67 -0.66
CA ALA A 103 -9.23 -0.33 -0.56
C ALA A 103 -10.13 -0.34 -1.80
N ALA A 104 -10.46 0.84 -2.34
CA ALA A 104 -11.26 0.96 -3.55
C ALA A 104 -10.56 0.32 -4.76
N GLN A 105 -9.25 0.51 -4.89
CA GLN A 105 -8.47 -0.13 -5.95
C GLN A 105 -8.46 -1.66 -5.78
N ALA A 106 -8.29 -2.15 -4.57
CA ALA A 106 -8.32 -3.58 -4.29
C ALA A 106 -9.65 -4.22 -4.72
N VAL A 107 -10.76 -3.56 -4.42
CA VAL A 107 -12.09 -4.02 -4.84
C VAL A 107 -12.27 -3.90 -6.35
N GLN A 108 -11.93 -2.74 -6.92
CA GLN A 108 -12.10 -2.45 -8.34
C GLN A 108 -11.36 -3.45 -9.23
N TYR A 109 -10.13 -3.80 -8.86
CA TYR A 109 -9.27 -4.67 -9.65
C TYR A 109 -9.20 -6.10 -9.12
N ASN A 110 -10.03 -6.43 -8.13
CA ASN A 110 -10.07 -7.76 -7.51
C ASN A 110 -8.68 -8.22 -7.05
N LEU A 111 -7.97 -7.36 -6.33
CA LEU A 111 -6.64 -7.63 -5.83
C LEU A 111 -6.69 -7.97 -4.34
N PRO A 112 -5.98 -9.00 -3.88
CA PRO A 112 -5.75 -9.15 -2.46
C PRO A 112 -4.90 -8.01 -1.95
N ILE A 113 -5.16 -7.60 -0.71
CA ILE A 113 -4.43 -6.49 -0.07
C ILE A 113 -3.62 -7.00 1.11
N LEU A 114 -2.39 -6.53 1.22
CA LEU A 114 -1.56 -6.72 2.39
C LEU A 114 -1.64 -5.46 3.27
N SER A 115 -2.31 -5.59 4.41
CA SER A 115 -2.52 -4.52 5.37
C SER A 115 -2.77 -5.10 6.75
N THR A 116 -2.30 -4.42 7.79
CA THR A 116 -2.63 -4.76 9.17
C THR A 116 -3.95 -4.16 9.65
N ASP A 117 -4.56 -3.28 8.86
CA ASP A 117 -5.77 -2.57 9.26
C ASP A 117 -7.03 -3.42 9.01
N VAL A 118 -7.55 -4.01 10.08
CA VAL A 118 -8.74 -4.87 10.01
C VAL A 118 -10.00 -4.11 9.59
N ARG A 119 -10.03 -2.79 9.73
CA ARG A 119 -11.18 -1.96 9.32
C ARG A 119 -11.44 -2.04 7.81
N LEU A 120 -10.40 -2.34 7.02
CA LEU A 120 -10.53 -2.48 5.57
C LEU A 120 -11.43 -3.65 5.17
N ASN A 121 -11.58 -4.66 6.03
CA ASN A 121 -12.45 -5.80 5.75
C ASN A 121 -13.91 -5.38 5.48
N ALA A 122 -14.35 -4.29 6.12
CA ALA A 122 -15.71 -3.78 5.96
C ALA A 122 -15.97 -3.20 4.55
N PHE A 123 -14.93 -2.89 3.78
CA PHE A 123 -15.06 -2.39 2.42
C PHE A 123 -15.14 -3.49 1.36
N GLY A 124 -15.11 -4.76 1.78
CA GLY A 124 -15.18 -5.89 0.86
C GLY A 124 -13.82 -6.29 0.27
N VAL A 125 -12.71 -5.81 0.82
CA VAL A 125 -11.38 -6.21 0.41
C VAL A 125 -11.06 -7.63 0.90
N ARG A 126 -10.19 -8.31 0.15
CA ARG A 126 -9.64 -9.59 0.54
C ARG A 126 -8.27 -9.36 1.17
N ARG A 127 -8.25 -9.24 2.49
CA ARG A 127 -7.03 -8.96 3.24
C ARG A 127 -6.26 -10.25 3.51
N LEU A 128 -4.99 -10.29 3.07
CA LEU A 128 -4.14 -11.45 3.29
C LEU A 128 -3.80 -11.61 4.78
N LYS A 129 -3.69 -12.86 5.20
CA LYS A 129 -3.42 -13.23 6.59
C LYS A 129 -2.23 -14.17 6.66
N LYS A 130 -1.65 -14.25 7.86
CA LYS A 130 -0.59 -15.20 8.14
C LYS A 130 -1.04 -16.63 7.80
N PRO A 131 -0.27 -17.39 7.02
CA PRO A 131 -0.57 -18.80 6.76
C PRO A 131 -0.57 -19.63 8.05
N ASN A 132 -1.44 -20.61 8.10
CA ASN A 132 -1.52 -21.54 9.22
C ASN A 132 -0.36 -22.54 9.21
#